data_d5d197d0b468ee36f8c8e81e9c5a1dee
#
_entry.id   d5d197d0b468ee36f8c8e81e9c5a1dee
#
_cell.length_a   1.000
_cell.length_b   1.000
_cell.length_c   1.000
_cell.angle_alpha   90.00
_cell.angle_beta   90.00
_cell.angle_gamma   90.00
#
_symmetry.space_group_name_H-M   'P 1'
#
loop_
_entity.id
_entity.type
_entity.pdbx_description
1 polymer ?
#
loop_
_entity_poly.entity_id
_entity_poly.type
_entity_poly.pdbx_seq_one_letter_code
_entity_poly.pdbx_strand_id
1 'polypeptide(L)'
;NHFGVGYGKSGLQGRTSEEEEEFAKTQEFWGPAKVVPENFPSHHPITSAEELKAYTWPDPKDPELLDPVKDMVDTFGDDYFTICDLSSTLIEAAYAHIVGTQNFFLQLFDEPEMIAGVLDGLTEYYTAIGRNAIKQGIDMIRVGDDVGAQQSMMISPAQWRELAKPRFEHMFSEFRKENPDILIKLHSCGDYSPIIPDEVELGVDLSGLMQPTGGNKEQAEIKKKYGGDICFVGGFDVQRLLPRGSVEDVRQGVLDVMKNFAIGGGYIFSPSHYILADVPIQNIFAMLEAQREFGT
;
A
#
# COMPACT_ATOMS: atom_id res chain seq x y z
N ASN A 1 10.97 -12.88 -10.24
CA ASN A 1 9.87 -12.08 -9.71
C ASN A 1 10.00 -12.08 -8.20
N HIS A 2 10.60 -11.02 -7.69
CA HIS A 2 10.78 -10.80 -6.27
C HIS A 2 9.46 -10.27 -5.69
N PHE A 3 9.13 -10.66 -4.47
CA PHE A 3 7.88 -10.37 -3.78
C PHE A 3 7.60 -8.85 -3.77
N GLY A 4 6.68 -8.39 -4.61
CA GLY A 4 6.00 -7.11 -4.45
C GLY A 4 6.83 -5.83 -4.36
N VAL A 5 8.10 -5.83 -4.76
CA VAL A 5 8.81 -4.57 -5.00
C VAL A 5 8.32 -4.04 -6.33
N GLY A 6 7.25 -3.26 -6.28
CA GLY A 6 6.61 -2.69 -7.44
C GLY A 6 7.43 -1.52 -7.98
N TYR A 7 8.29 -1.78 -8.94
CA TYR A 7 8.80 -0.71 -9.78
C TYR A 7 7.72 -0.35 -10.79
N GLY A 8 6.93 0.67 -10.48
CA GLY A 8 6.02 1.24 -11.45
C GLY A 8 6.79 1.84 -12.61
N LYS A 9 7.11 1.05 -13.63
CA LYS A 9 7.25 1.61 -14.97
C LYS A 9 5.86 2.08 -15.40
N SER A 10 5.42 3.20 -14.91
CA SER A 10 4.31 3.97 -15.47
C SER A 10 4.80 4.63 -16.76
N GLY A 11 5.04 3.86 -17.79
CA GLY A 11 5.50 4.36 -19.06
C GLY A 11 4.66 3.78 -20.18
N LEU A 12 3.56 4.46 -20.53
CA LEU A 12 2.89 4.31 -21.82
C LEU A 12 3.71 4.90 -22.98
N GLN A 13 4.90 5.43 -22.72
CA GLN A 13 5.76 6.01 -23.78
C GLN A 13 6.73 4.94 -24.29
N GLY A 14 6.49 4.51 -25.54
CA GLY A 14 7.41 3.68 -26.32
C GLY A 14 7.08 2.21 -26.40
N ARG A 15 5.85 1.79 -26.09
CA ARG A 15 5.40 0.40 -26.31
C ARG A 15 5.08 0.17 -27.79
N THR A 16 5.40 -1.03 -28.26
CA THR A 16 4.94 -1.51 -29.57
C THR A 16 3.45 -1.85 -29.50
N SER A 17 2.78 -1.98 -30.66
CA SER A 17 1.37 -2.38 -30.70
C SER A 17 1.10 -3.75 -30.07
N GLU A 18 2.06 -4.66 -30.09
CA GLU A 18 1.97 -5.97 -29.41
C GLU A 18 2.06 -5.83 -27.88
N GLU A 19 2.94 -4.96 -27.38
CA GLU A 19 3.06 -4.66 -25.96
C GLU A 19 1.85 -3.87 -25.41
N GLU A 20 1.20 -3.07 -26.27
CA GLU A 20 -0.07 -2.42 -25.94
C GLU A 20 -1.25 -3.41 -25.90
N GLU A 21 -1.30 -4.40 -26.80
CA GLU A 21 -2.28 -5.49 -26.74
C GLU A 21 -2.07 -6.39 -25.55
N GLU A 22 -0.83 -6.70 -25.20
CA GLU A 22 -0.50 -7.49 -24.02
C GLU A 22 -0.81 -6.73 -22.73
N PHE A 23 -0.54 -5.42 -22.69
CA PHE A 23 -0.93 -4.54 -21.60
C PHE A 23 -2.45 -4.38 -21.49
N ALA A 24 -3.17 -4.27 -22.62
CA ALA A 24 -4.62 -4.24 -22.61
C ALA A 24 -5.22 -5.56 -22.08
N LYS A 25 -4.61 -6.70 -22.39
CA LYS A 25 -4.97 -8.00 -21.79
C LYS A 25 -4.70 -8.05 -20.29
N THR A 26 -3.65 -7.37 -19.81
CA THR A 26 -3.40 -7.22 -18.36
C THR A 26 -4.36 -6.23 -17.69
N GLN A 27 -4.96 -5.30 -18.44
CA GLN A 27 -6.01 -4.40 -17.95
C GLN A 27 -7.38 -5.09 -17.81
N GLU A 28 -7.67 -6.12 -18.62
CA GLU A 28 -8.82 -7.04 -18.38
C GLU A 28 -8.70 -7.77 -17.03
N PHE A 29 -7.51 -7.80 -16.47
CA PHE A 29 -7.15 -8.40 -15.19
C PHE A 29 -7.85 -7.74 -13.98
N TRP A 30 -8.13 -6.44 -14.02
CA TRP A 30 -8.78 -5.69 -12.92
C TRP A 30 -10.29 -5.55 -13.09
N GLY A 31 -10.87 -6.21 -14.07
CA GLY A 31 -12.32 -6.31 -14.24
C GLY A 31 -12.97 -7.23 -13.19
N PRO A 32 -14.26 -7.01 -12.85
CA PRO A 32 -14.90 -7.61 -11.67
C PRO A 32 -15.08 -9.14 -11.66
N ALA A 33 -14.51 -9.87 -12.62
CA ALA A 33 -14.80 -11.30 -12.76
C ALA A 33 -13.61 -12.21 -13.09
N LYS A 34 -12.42 -11.67 -13.27
CA LYS A 34 -11.25 -12.52 -13.57
C LYS A 34 -10.05 -12.02 -12.81
N VAL A 35 -9.99 -12.35 -11.52
CA VAL A 35 -8.70 -12.41 -10.82
C VAL A 35 -7.91 -13.49 -11.53
N VAL A 36 -7.01 -13.09 -12.39
CA VAL A 36 -6.16 -14.04 -13.07
C VAL A 36 -4.97 -14.32 -12.19
N PRO A 37 -4.74 -15.57 -11.92
CA PRO A 37 -3.68 -16.02 -11.01
C PRO A 37 -2.24 -15.80 -11.50
N GLU A 38 -2.02 -15.17 -12.65
CA GLU A 38 -0.68 -15.06 -13.24
C GLU A 38 0.29 -14.19 -12.41
N ASN A 39 -0.23 -13.28 -11.57
CA ASN A 39 0.59 -12.52 -10.62
C ASN A 39 0.55 -13.08 -9.19
N PHE A 40 -0.33 -14.03 -8.93
CA PHE A 40 -0.29 -14.81 -7.70
C PHE A 40 0.33 -16.16 -8.04
N PRO A 41 1.34 -16.62 -7.30
CA PRO A 41 1.95 -17.91 -7.58
C PRO A 41 0.87 -18.98 -7.54
N SER A 42 0.82 -19.81 -8.58
CA SER A 42 -0.04 -21.00 -8.61
C SER A 42 0.37 -22.02 -7.55
N HIS A 43 1.51 -21.81 -6.92
CA HIS A 43 2.09 -22.61 -5.86
C HIS A 43 2.66 -21.69 -4.78
N HIS A 44 2.21 -21.87 -3.55
CA HIS A 44 2.72 -21.13 -2.41
C HIS A 44 3.90 -21.91 -1.82
N PRO A 45 5.07 -21.28 -1.62
CA PRO A 45 6.30 -22.00 -1.27
C PRO A 45 6.34 -22.54 0.15
N ILE A 46 5.49 -22.04 1.06
CA ILE A 46 5.48 -22.44 2.46
C ILE A 46 4.05 -22.77 2.89
N THR A 47 3.77 -24.05 3.05
CA THR A 47 2.47 -24.55 3.54
C THR A 47 2.60 -25.40 4.80
N SER A 48 3.84 -25.63 5.26
CA SER A 48 4.16 -26.40 6.46
C SER A 48 5.41 -25.86 7.17
N ALA A 49 5.61 -26.23 8.42
CA ALA A 49 6.79 -25.88 9.20
C ALA A 49 8.10 -26.46 8.62
N GLU A 50 8.03 -27.62 7.95
CA GLU A 50 9.17 -28.24 7.26
C GLU A 50 9.59 -27.41 6.04
N GLU A 51 8.63 -26.95 5.24
CA GLU A 51 8.89 -26.09 4.09
C GLU A 51 9.45 -24.74 4.51
N LEU A 52 8.94 -24.16 5.62
CA LEU A 52 9.51 -22.93 6.17
C LEU A 52 10.99 -23.09 6.53
N LYS A 53 11.37 -24.20 7.17
CA LYS A 53 12.77 -24.49 7.53
C LYS A 53 13.67 -24.68 6.31
N ALA A 54 13.12 -25.20 5.22
CA ALA A 54 13.85 -25.45 3.97
C ALA A 54 13.85 -24.23 3.04
N TYR A 55 13.02 -23.22 3.32
CA TYR A 55 12.85 -22.08 2.43
C TYR A 55 14.08 -21.15 2.42
N THR A 56 14.54 -20.84 1.22
CA THR A 56 15.63 -19.86 1.03
C THR A 56 15.03 -18.52 0.62
N TRP A 57 15.14 -17.55 1.50
CA TRP A 57 14.68 -16.19 1.22
C TRP A 57 15.51 -15.57 0.08
N PRO A 58 14.90 -14.76 -0.80
CA PRO A 58 15.63 -14.04 -1.83
C PRO A 58 16.70 -13.10 -1.22
N ASP A 59 17.73 -12.79 -2.01
CA ASP A 59 18.77 -11.86 -1.55
C ASP A 59 18.24 -10.42 -1.55
N PRO A 60 18.13 -9.76 -0.38
CA PRO A 60 17.67 -8.38 -0.30
C PRO A 60 18.67 -7.35 -0.88
N LYS A 61 19.85 -7.80 -1.29
CA LYS A 61 20.90 -6.99 -1.94
C LYS A 61 20.97 -7.21 -3.45
N ASP A 62 20.02 -7.96 -4.00
CA ASP A 62 19.99 -8.21 -5.43
C ASP A 62 20.00 -6.87 -6.20
N PRO A 63 20.95 -6.66 -7.13
CA PRO A 63 20.99 -5.45 -7.94
C PRO A 63 19.70 -5.19 -8.73
N GLU A 64 18.98 -6.24 -9.17
CA GLU A 64 17.69 -6.08 -9.86
C GLU A 64 16.65 -5.35 -8.98
N LEU A 65 16.78 -5.40 -7.65
CA LEU A 65 15.92 -4.67 -6.72
C LEU A 65 16.40 -3.24 -6.48
N LEU A 66 17.72 -3.03 -6.41
CA LEU A 66 18.31 -1.81 -5.89
C LEU A 66 18.74 -0.83 -6.96
N ASP A 67 19.22 -1.32 -8.12
CA ASP A 67 19.66 -0.46 -9.21
C ASP A 67 18.56 0.49 -9.72
N PRO A 68 17.28 0.08 -9.89
CA PRO A 68 16.21 0.99 -10.25
C PRO A 68 15.93 2.08 -9.22
N VAL A 69 16.14 1.80 -7.92
CA VAL A 69 16.00 2.82 -6.86
C VAL A 69 17.11 3.84 -6.99
N LYS A 70 18.34 3.37 -7.17
CA LYS A 70 19.50 4.23 -7.40
C LYS A 70 19.32 5.10 -8.63
N ASP A 71 18.94 4.52 -9.75
CA ASP A 71 18.70 5.24 -11.01
C ASP A 71 17.63 6.32 -10.88
N MET A 72 16.56 6.03 -10.12
CA MET A 72 15.50 6.99 -9.83
C MET A 72 16.05 8.17 -9.01
N VAL A 73 16.80 7.90 -7.94
CA VAL A 73 17.36 8.95 -7.08
C VAL A 73 18.41 9.77 -7.83
N ASP A 74 19.31 9.12 -8.57
CA ASP A 74 20.34 9.79 -9.37
C ASP A 74 19.74 10.70 -10.47
N THR A 75 18.58 10.30 -11.02
CA THR A 75 17.93 11.04 -12.12
C THR A 75 17.02 12.16 -11.63
N PHE A 76 16.30 11.95 -10.53
CA PHE A 76 15.18 12.80 -10.12
C PHE A 76 15.31 13.37 -8.71
N GLY A 77 16.24 12.88 -7.88
CA GLY A 77 16.32 13.22 -6.45
C GLY A 77 16.58 14.70 -6.17
N ASP A 78 17.25 15.43 -7.08
CA ASP A 78 17.49 16.86 -6.92
C ASP A 78 16.24 17.74 -7.19
N ASP A 79 15.31 17.25 -8.03
CA ASP A 79 14.16 18.03 -8.51
C ASP A 79 12.83 17.51 -7.96
N TYR A 80 12.76 16.27 -7.51
CA TYR A 80 11.52 15.58 -7.12
C TYR A 80 11.67 14.82 -5.81
N PHE A 81 10.56 14.76 -5.06
CA PHE A 81 10.42 13.91 -3.90
C PHE A 81 10.35 12.43 -4.32
N THR A 82 11.28 11.62 -3.82
CA THR A 82 11.47 10.23 -4.24
C THR A 82 10.89 9.24 -3.24
N ILE A 83 10.18 8.23 -3.74
CA ILE A 83 9.48 7.24 -2.91
C ILE A 83 9.89 5.83 -3.34
N CYS A 84 10.35 5.03 -2.39
CA CYS A 84 10.45 3.58 -2.58
C CYS A 84 9.19 2.89 -2.06
N ASP A 85 8.59 2.04 -2.88
CA ASP A 85 7.35 1.33 -2.56
C ASP A 85 7.61 -0.15 -2.27
N LEU A 86 7.45 -0.54 -1.00
CA LEU A 86 7.37 -1.94 -0.57
C LEU A 86 5.88 -2.31 -0.53
N SER A 87 5.33 -2.69 -1.67
CA SER A 87 3.89 -2.75 -1.91
C SER A 87 3.13 -3.79 -1.10
N SER A 88 3.80 -4.86 -0.66
CA SER A 88 3.17 -5.97 0.09
C SER A 88 4.22 -6.53 1.05
N THR A 89 4.04 -6.41 2.34
CA THR A 89 5.13 -6.69 3.28
C THR A 89 4.89 -7.85 4.24
N LEU A 90 4.04 -7.70 5.25
CA LEU A 90 3.91 -8.70 6.32
C LEU A 90 2.71 -9.61 6.11
N ILE A 91 1.55 -9.22 6.62
CA ILE A 91 0.33 -10.03 6.59
C ILE A 91 -0.11 -10.26 5.14
N GLU A 92 -0.09 -9.21 4.33
CA GLU A 92 -0.45 -9.30 2.91
C GLU A 92 0.52 -10.21 2.15
N ALA A 93 1.83 -10.03 2.31
CA ALA A 93 2.80 -10.89 1.66
C ALA A 93 2.66 -12.36 2.11
N ALA A 94 2.40 -12.59 3.40
CA ALA A 94 2.19 -13.94 3.92
C ALA A 94 0.98 -14.62 3.26
N TYR A 95 -0.20 -13.95 3.24
CA TYR A 95 -1.39 -14.60 2.67
C TYR A 95 -1.41 -14.58 1.14
N ALA A 96 -0.89 -13.54 0.48
CA ALA A 96 -0.98 -13.44 -0.97
C ALA A 96 0.10 -14.21 -1.71
N HIS A 97 1.33 -14.27 -1.15
CA HIS A 97 2.50 -14.75 -1.88
C HIS A 97 3.17 -15.99 -1.27
N ILE A 98 3.19 -16.13 0.06
CA ILE A 98 4.01 -17.13 0.74
C ILE A 98 3.21 -18.36 1.13
N VAL A 99 2.10 -18.20 1.87
CA VAL A 99 1.32 -19.31 2.45
C VAL A 99 0.07 -19.61 1.63
N GLY A 100 -0.46 -18.62 0.95
CA GLY A 100 -1.77 -18.66 0.29
C GLY A 100 -2.91 -18.27 1.23
N THR A 101 -3.87 -17.54 0.69
CA THR A 101 -4.92 -16.88 1.50
C THR A 101 -5.67 -17.87 2.39
N GLN A 102 -6.16 -18.99 1.83
CA GLN A 102 -6.92 -19.96 2.61
C GLN A 102 -6.05 -20.60 3.71
N ASN A 103 -4.84 -21.04 3.36
CA ASN A 103 -3.93 -21.67 4.33
C ASN A 103 -3.52 -20.69 5.42
N PHE A 104 -3.19 -19.45 5.08
CA PHE A 104 -2.82 -18.44 6.05
C PHE A 104 -3.88 -18.29 7.16
N PHE A 105 -5.15 -18.10 6.78
CA PHE A 105 -6.21 -17.94 7.77
C PHE A 105 -6.52 -19.21 8.57
N LEU A 106 -6.31 -20.40 8.02
CA LEU A 106 -6.43 -21.66 8.77
C LEU A 106 -5.25 -21.83 9.73
N GLN A 107 -4.04 -21.64 9.24
CA GLN A 107 -2.81 -21.83 10.00
C GLN A 107 -2.58 -20.80 11.11
N LEU A 108 -3.27 -19.65 11.07
CA LEU A 108 -3.31 -18.72 12.21
C LEU A 108 -3.81 -19.38 13.49
N PHE A 109 -4.64 -20.45 13.38
CA PHE A 109 -5.20 -21.17 14.49
C PHE A 109 -4.54 -22.54 14.71
N ASP A 110 -4.20 -23.23 13.61
CA ASP A 110 -3.68 -24.60 13.65
C ASP A 110 -2.17 -24.64 13.88
N GLU A 111 -1.41 -23.72 13.26
CA GLU A 111 0.06 -23.65 13.36
C GLU A 111 0.55 -22.18 13.52
N PRO A 112 0.17 -21.47 14.57
CA PRO A 112 0.52 -20.05 14.74
C PRO A 112 2.01 -19.79 14.78
N GLU A 113 2.83 -20.73 15.25
CA GLU A 113 4.30 -20.61 15.26
C GLU A 113 4.89 -20.64 13.84
N MET A 114 4.30 -21.40 12.92
CA MET A 114 4.70 -21.37 11.51
C MET A 114 4.40 -20.01 10.88
N ILE A 115 3.20 -19.46 11.10
CA ILE A 115 2.85 -18.13 10.62
C ILE A 115 3.77 -17.06 11.20
N ALA A 116 4.05 -17.11 12.50
CA ALA A 116 5.01 -16.21 13.14
C ALA A 116 6.39 -16.29 12.47
N GLY A 117 6.88 -17.50 12.20
CA GLY A 117 8.16 -17.70 11.51
C GLY A 117 8.18 -17.17 10.07
N VAL A 118 7.07 -17.28 9.32
CA VAL A 118 6.93 -16.65 7.99
C VAL A 118 7.01 -15.14 8.11
N LEU A 119 6.28 -14.54 9.07
CA LEU A 119 6.29 -13.10 9.29
C LEU A 119 7.65 -12.59 9.75
N ASP A 120 8.40 -13.37 10.54
CA ASP A 120 9.77 -13.03 10.93
C ASP A 120 10.70 -12.99 9.71
N GLY A 121 10.64 -14.00 8.84
CA GLY A 121 11.42 -14.02 7.61
C GLY A 121 11.09 -12.85 6.66
N LEU A 122 9.81 -12.54 6.51
CA LEU A 122 9.36 -11.36 5.74
C LEU A 122 9.88 -10.06 6.37
N THR A 123 9.84 -9.95 7.70
CA THR A 123 10.34 -8.78 8.43
C THR A 123 11.83 -8.55 8.14
N GLU A 124 12.66 -9.55 8.28
CA GLU A 124 14.10 -9.46 8.01
C GLU A 124 14.36 -9.08 6.54
N TYR A 125 13.65 -9.72 5.62
CA TYR A 125 13.80 -9.46 4.18
C TYR A 125 13.44 -8.02 3.81
N TYR A 126 12.25 -7.54 4.18
CA TYR A 126 11.80 -6.20 3.84
C TYR A 126 12.54 -5.11 4.64
N THR A 127 12.96 -5.39 5.86
CA THR A 127 13.82 -4.50 6.63
C THR A 127 15.15 -4.27 5.89
N ALA A 128 15.77 -5.34 5.40
CA ALA A 128 17.03 -5.24 4.66
C ALA A 128 16.88 -4.47 3.34
N ILE A 129 15.82 -4.73 2.56
CA ILE A 129 15.53 -3.98 1.33
C ILE A 129 15.31 -2.50 1.63
N GLY A 130 14.45 -2.17 2.60
CA GLY A 130 14.15 -0.78 2.96
C GLY A 130 15.38 -0.01 3.41
N ARG A 131 16.22 -0.60 4.26
CA ARG A 131 17.50 -0.01 4.66
C ARG A 131 18.42 0.26 3.46
N ASN A 132 18.49 -0.67 2.51
CA ASN A 132 19.30 -0.50 1.31
C ASN A 132 18.74 0.60 0.41
N ALA A 133 17.42 0.71 0.27
CA ALA A 133 16.76 1.78 -0.48
C ALA A 133 17.00 3.17 0.18
N ILE A 134 16.90 3.25 1.50
CA ILE A 134 17.15 4.49 2.26
C ILE A 134 18.60 4.98 2.07
N LYS A 135 19.57 4.07 2.03
CA LYS A 135 20.99 4.40 1.73
C LYS A 135 21.19 4.99 0.33
N GLN A 136 20.28 4.75 -0.60
CA GLN A 136 20.33 5.39 -1.93
C GLN A 136 19.87 6.86 -1.91
N GLY A 137 19.25 7.32 -0.81
CA GLY A 137 18.85 8.72 -0.64
C GLY A 137 17.38 9.01 -0.99
N ILE A 138 16.50 8.03 -0.88
CA ILE A 138 15.04 8.25 -1.02
C ILE A 138 14.51 9.14 0.11
N ASP A 139 13.44 9.89 -0.16
CA ASP A 139 12.78 10.77 0.81
C ASP A 139 11.72 10.06 1.66
N MET A 140 11.06 9.04 1.09
CA MET A 140 9.99 8.30 1.77
C MET A 140 10.03 6.82 1.40
N ILE A 141 9.72 5.99 2.39
CA ILE A 141 9.42 4.58 2.17
C ILE A 141 7.92 4.32 2.39
N ARG A 142 7.27 3.75 1.39
CA ARG A 142 5.90 3.26 1.51
C ARG A 142 5.95 1.76 1.83
N VAL A 143 5.25 1.38 2.89
CA VAL A 143 5.09 0.00 3.33
C VAL A 143 3.62 -0.37 3.14
N GLY A 144 3.33 -1.36 2.30
CA GLY A 144 1.98 -1.86 2.05
C GLY A 144 1.71 -3.13 2.85
N ASP A 145 0.54 -3.19 3.48
CA ASP A 145 0.08 -4.39 4.20
C ASP A 145 -1.44 -4.40 4.28
N ASP A 146 -2.09 -4.94 3.26
CA ASP A 146 -3.54 -4.95 3.17
C ASP A 146 -4.16 -5.89 4.20
N VAL A 147 -4.67 -5.31 5.27
CA VAL A 147 -5.33 -6.02 6.39
C VAL A 147 -6.81 -5.67 6.54
N GLY A 148 -7.29 -4.69 5.78
CA GLY A 148 -8.69 -4.28 5.78
C GLY A 148 -9.50 -4.94 4.67
N ALA A 149 -10.74 -5.32 5.00
CA ALA A 149 -11.78 -5.67 4.06
C ALA A 149 -12.81 -4.53 3.96
N GLN A 150 -13.92 -4.75 3.24
CA GLN A 150 -14.88 -3.68 2.96
C GLN A 150 -15.60 -3.12 4.22
N GLN A 151 -15.73 -3.90 5.28
CA GLN A 151 -16.50 -3.52 6.49
C GLN A 151 -15.77 -3.77 7.81
N SER A 152 -14.61 -4.38 7.77
CA SER A 152 -13.83 -4.74 8.95
C SER A 152 -12.39 -5.09 8.53
N MET A 153 -11.52 -5.28 9.49
CA MET A 153 -10.24 -5.94 9.25
C MET A 153 -10.43 -7.44 8.94
N MET A 154 -9.52 -8.02 8.17
CA MET A 154 -9.48 -9.46 7.84
C MET A 154 -9.01 -10.32 9.01
N ILE A 155 -8.18 -9.76 9.89
CA ILE A 155 -7.79 -10.30 11.19
C ILE A 155 -8.24 -9.33 12.28
N SER A 156 -8.41 -9.79 13.50
CA SER A 156 -8.79 -8.89 14.59
C SER A 156 -7.67 -7.87 14.90
N PRO A 157 -8.01 -6.66 15.39
CA PRO A 157 -6.99 -5.71 15.84
C PRO A 157 -6.05 -6.29 16.90
N ALA A 158 -6.53 -7.22 17.73
CA ALA A 158 -5.71 -7.90 18.74
C ALA A 158 -4.66 -8.82 18.07
N GLN A 159 -5.05 -9.62 17.08
CA GLN A 159 -4.12 -10.45 16.31
C GLN A 159 -3.13 -9.60 15.52
N TRP A 160 -3.57 -8.48 14.94
CA TRP A 160 -2.66 -7.56 14.25
C TRP A 160 -1.61 -6.98 15.22
N ARG A 161 -2.01 -6.58 16.44
CA ARG A 161 -1.08 -6.10 17.48
C ARG A 161 -0.10 -7.15 17.95
N GLU A 162 -0.50 -8.41 17.95
CA GLU A 162 0.37 -9.52 18.31
C GLU A 162 1.34 -9.88 17.18
N LEU A 163 0.84 -9.96 15.95
CA LEU A 163 1.59 -10.50 14.81
C LEU A 163 2.35 -9.41 14.04
N ALA A 164 1.73 -8.28 13.71
CA ALA A 164 2.30 -7.30 12.81
C ALA A 164 2.98 -6.13 13.55
N LYS A 165 2.34 -5.56 14.58
CA LYS A 165 2.83 -4.36 15.25
C LYS A 165 4.29 -4.45 15.74
N PRO A 166 4.75 -5.50 16.45
CA PRO A 166 6.13 -5.58 16.92
C PRO A 166 7.14 -5.71 15.77
N ARG A 167 6.72 -6.28 14.64
CA ARG A 167 7.52 -6.42 13.43
C ARG A 167 7.66 -5.10 12.69
N PHE A 168 6.60 -4.31 12.59
CA PHE A 168 6.67 -2.94 12.09
C PHE A 168 7.50 -2.04 12.99
N GLU A 169 7.38 -2.17 14.31
CA GLU A 169 8.22 -1.43 15.26
C GLU A 169 9.72 -1.70 15.02
N HIS A 170 10.09 -2.97 14.86
CA HIS A 170 11.45 -3.35 14.50
C HIS A 170 11.86 -2.74 13.15
N MET A 171 11.07 -2.95 12.10
CA MET A 171 11.34 -2.48 10.75
C MET A 171 11.53 -0.95 10.70
N PHE A 172 10.60 -0.19 11.27
CA PHE A 172 10.64 1.26 11.26
C PHE A 172 11.78 1.82 12.12
N SER A 173 12.11 1.17 13.24
CA SER A 173 13.29 1.49 14.02
C SER A 173 14.57 1.33 13.20
N GLU A 174 14.70 0.24 12.43
CA GLU A 174 15.86 0.00 11.58
C GLU A 174 15.94 1.01 10.42
N PHE A 175 14.81 1.41 9.84
CA PHE A 175 14.76 2.46 8.81
C PHE A 175 15.26 3.80 9.36
N ARG A 176 14.81 4.21 10.54
CA ARG A 176 15.24 5.47 11.18
C ARG A 176 16.67 5.45 11.69
N LYS A 177 17.27 4.28 11.91
CA LYS A 177 18.72 4.18 12.17
C LYS A 177 19.57 4.51 10.93
N GLU A 178 19.06 4.20 9.72
CA GLU A 178 19.76 4.55 8.47
C GLU A 178 19.57 6.04 8.14
N ASN A 179 18.36 6.56 8.28
CA ASN A 179 18.04 7.98 8.12
C ASN A 179 16.96 8.39 9.13
N PRO A 180 17.30 9.20 10.17
CA PRO A 180 16.32 9.64 11.17
C PRO A 180 15.16 10.45 10.61
N ASP A 181 15.34 11.10 9.47
CA ASP A 181 14.36 11.98 8.82
C ASP A 181 13.53 11.27 7.73
N ILE A 182 13.77 9.97 7.51
CA ILE A 182 13.00 9.21 6.51
C ILE A 182 11.50 9.24 6.83
N LEU A 183 10.70 9.63 5.86
CA LEU A 183 9.25 9.54 6.01
C LEU A 183 8.76 8.12 5.78
N ILE A 184 7.87 7.65 6.65
CA ILE A 184 7.29 6.31 6.59
C ILE A 184 5.80 6.44 6.32
N LYS A 185 5.36 5.86 5.20
CA LYS A 185 3.94 5.72 4.87
C LYS A 185 3.52 4.27 5.07
N LEU A 186 2.51 4.03 5.93
CA LEU A 186 1.84 2.74 6.00
C LEU A 186 0.56 2.77 5.17
N HIS A 187 0.39 1.73 4.35
CA HIS A 187 -0.77 1.58 3.47
C HIS A 187 -1.54 0.31 3.80
N SER A 188 -2.85 0.43 3.88
CA SER A 188 -3.79 -0.68 3.81
C SER A 188 -5.02 -0.28 3.02
N CYS A 189 -5.53 -1.19 2.20
CA CYS A 189 -6.87 -1.08 1.65
C CYS A 189 -7.94 -1.39 2.69
N GLY A 190 -9.20 -1.09 2.38
CA GLY A 190 -10.37 -1.44 3.21
C GLY A 190 -10.47 -0.67 4.52
N ASP A 191 -11.14 -1.30 5.48
CA ASP A 191 -11.30 -0.77 6.83
C ASP A 191 -10.16 -1.24 7.74
N TYR A 192 -9.20 -0.36 7.96
CA TYR A 192 -8.13 -0.54 8.94
C TYR A 192 -8.17 0.51 10.06
N SER A 193 -9.25 1.27 10.14
CA SER A 193 -9.42 2.34 11.14
C SER A 193 -9.14 1.92 12.59
N PRO A 194 -9.38 0.66 13.02
CA PRO A 194 -9.08 0.22 14.38
C PRO A 194 -7.59 0.23 14.75
N ILE A 195 -6.67 0.26 13.78
CA ILE A 195 -5.22 0.25 14.02
C ILE A 195 -4.56 1.62 13.75
N ILE A 196 -5.29 2.64 13.36
CA ILE A 196 -4.74 4.01 13.23
C ILE A 196 -4.05 4.50 14.52
N PRO A 197 -4.58 4.26 15.74
CA PRO A 197 -3.86 4.57 16.97
C PRO A 197 -2.49 3.89 17.06
N ASP A 198 -2.41 2.66 16.60
CA ASP A 198 -1.17 1.89 16.60
C ASP A 198 -0.18 2.44 15.55
N GLU A 199 -0.65 2.93 14.41
CA GLU A 199 0.18 3.61 13.41
C GLU A 199 0.83 4.87 14.01
N VAL A 200 0.07 5.67 14.76
CA VAL A 200 0.60 6.83 15.49
C VAL A 200 1.67 6.41 16.51
N GLU A 201 1.43 5.35 17.31
CA GLU A 201 2.41 4.83 18.26
C GLU A 201 3.69 4.31 17.59
N LEU A 202 3.57 3.70 16.41
CA LEU A 202 4.71 3.24 15.60
C LEU A 202 5.49 4.40 14.95
N GLY A 203 4.96 5.63 15.04
CA GLY A 203 5.55 6.81 14.43
C GLY A 203 5.45 6.80 12.90
N VAL A 204 4.37 6.28 12.36
CA VAL A 204 4.04 6.41 10.93
C VAL A 204 3.76 7.88 10.62
N ASP A 205 4.38 8.40 9.57
CA ASP A 205 4.20 9.80 9.17
C ASP A 205 2.94 10.00 8.30
N LEU A 206 2.66 9.01 7.44
CA LEU A 206 1.51 9.05 6.53
C LEU A 206 0.70 7.75 6.58
N SER A 207 -0.62 7.86 6.77
CA SER A 207 -1.58 6.76 6.72
C SER A 207 -2.47 6.85 5.48
N GLY A 208 -2.72 5.77 4.83
CA GLY A 208 -3.62 5.74 3.66
C GLY A 208 -3.54 4.45 2.86
N LEU A 209 -4.53 4.20 2.01
CA LEU A 209 -5.51 5.13 1.43
C LEU A 209 -6.82 5.11 2.24
N MET A 210 -7.27 6.24 2.72
CA MET A 210 -8.50 6.38 3.51
C MET A 210 -9.75 6.10 2.66
N GLN A 211 -10.06 4.82 2.43
CA GLN A 211 -11.15 4.38 1.56
C GLN A 211 -12.52 4.68 2.19
N PRO A 212 -13.36 5.57 1.62
CA PRO A 212 -14.60 6.02 2.26
C PRO A 212 -15.73 4.97 2.20
N THR A 213 -15.64 4.02 1.27
CA THR A 213 -16.62 2.93 1.09
C THR A 213 -16.33 1.74 2.00
N GLY A 214 -15.16 1.68 2.60
CA GLY A 214 -14.83 0.80 3.71
C GLY A 214 -15.32 1.37 5.04
N GLY A 215 -14.83 0.85 6.15
CA GLY A 215 -15.18 1.31 7.50
C GLY A 215 -14.66 2.71 7.87
N ASN A 216 -13.82 3.30 7.04
CA ASN A 216 -13.31 4.67 7.20
C ASN A 216 -14.37 5.75 6.86
N LYS A 217 -15.64 5.47 7.10
CA LYS A 217 -16.75 6.39 6.77
C LYS A 217 -16.73 7.67 7.59
N GLU A 218 -16.17 7.63 8.77
CA GLU A 218 -16.10 8.77 9.69
C GLU A 218 -14.79 9.55 9.50
N GLN A 219 -14.43 9.86 8.26
CA GLN A 219 -13.20 10.53 7.89
C GLN A 219 -12.91 11.79 8.71
N ALA A 220 -13.95 12.62 8.93
CA ALA A 220 -13.81 13.85 9.71
C ALA A 220 -13.48 13.58 11.19
N GLU A 221 -14.07 12.54 11.79
CA GLU A 221 -13.77 12.16 13.18
C GLU A 221 -12.37 11.55 13.30
N ILE A 222 -11.97 10.72 12.34
CA ILE A 222 -10.61 10.18 12.27
C ILE A 222 -9.60 11.33 12.16
N LYS A 223 -9.82 12.26 11.24
CA LYS A 223 -8.95 13.43 11.08
C LYS A 223 -8.89 14.28 12.34
N LYS A 224 -10.03 14.57 12.95
CA LYS A 224 -10.10 15.33 14.19
C LYS A 224 -9.30 14.68 15.33
N LYS A 225 -9.34 13.35 15.41
CA LYS A 225 -8.71 12.61 16.49
C LYS A 225 -7.21 12.42 16.32
N TYR A 226 -6.76 12.15 15.09
CA TYR A 226 -5.39 11.73 14.82
C TYR A 226 -4.61 12.66 13.87
N GLY A 227 -5.28 13.63 13.26
CA GLY A 227 -4.67 14.49 12.24
C GLY A 227 -3.64 15.51 12.76
N GLY A 228 -3.41 15.57 14.07
CA GLY A 228 -2.28 16.29 14.66
C GLY A 228 -1.00 15.47 14.72
N ASP A 229 -1.12 14.14 14.63
CA ASP A 229 -0.02 13.19 14.83
C ASP A 229 0.38 12.49 13.52
N ILE A 230 -0.56 12.37 12.55
CA ILE A 230 -0.35 11.64 11.30
C ILE A 230 -0.97 12.36 10.11
N CYS A 231 -0.31 12.33 8.96
CA CYS A 231 -0.83 12.83 7.70
C CYS A 231 -1.69 11.75 7.02
N PHE A 232 -2.90 12.13 6.58
CA PHE A 232 -3.78 11.21 5.84
C PHE A 232 -3.63 11.37 4.33
N VAL A 233 -3.73 10.25 3.61
CA VAL A 233 -3.64 10.20 2.14
C VAL A 233 -4.89 9.52 1.58
N GLY A 234 -5.43 10.03 0.48
CA GLY A 234 -6.55 9.38 -0.20
C GLY A 234 -7.91 9.99 0.09
N GLY A 235 -8.89 9.18 0.43
CA GLY A 235 -10.21 9.60 0.89
C GLY A 235 -11.24 9.84 -0.20
N PHE A 236 -10.86 9.92 -1.50
CA PHE A 236 -11.83 10.14 -2.57
C PHE A 236 -12.35 8.80 -3.15
N ASP A 237 -13.68 8.68 -3.26
CA ASP A 237 -14.34 7.43 -3.66
C ASP A 237 -14.13 7.10 -5.14
N VAL A 238 -13.40 6.01 -5.40
CA VAL A 238 -13.16 5.43 -6.72
C VAL A 238 -14.05 4.25 -7.08
N GLN A 239 -14.88 3.79 -6.14
CA GLN A 239 -15.74 2.63 -6.37
C GLN A 239 -17.13 3.00 -6.89
N ARG A 240 -17.64 4.14 -6.49
CA ARG A 240 -19.00 4.58 -6.82
C ARG A 240 -19.04 5.98 -7.40
N LEU A 241 -18.45 6.95 -6.69
CA LEU A 241 -18.57 8.35 -7.06
C LEU A 241 -17.82 8.67 -8.36
N LEU A 242 -16.55 8.32 -8.42
CA LEU A 242 -15.72 8.63 -9.59
C LEU A 242 -16.20 7.93 -10.87
N PRO A 243 -16.55 6.62 -10.87
CA PRO A 243 -16.99 5.94 -12.09
C PRO A 243 -18.46 6.20 -12.46
N ARG A 244 -19.34 6.56 -11.52
CA ARG A 244 -20.80 6.60 -11.73
C ARG A 244 -21.47 7.92 -11.42
N GLY A 245 -20.78 8.83 -10.74
CA GLY A 245 -21.28 10.18 -10.45
C GLY A 245 -21.31 11.06 -11.69
N SER A 246 -22.16 12.07 -11.69
CA SER A 246 -22.07 13.18 -12.64
C SER A 246 -20.82 14.03 -12.34
N VAL A 247 -20.42 14.87 -13.27
CA VAL A 247 -19.34 15.85 -13.07
C VAL A 247 -19.57 16.68 -11.80
N GLU A 248 -20.81 17.11 -11.55
CA GLU A 248 -21.17 17.90 -10.37
C GLU A 248 -21.06 17.07 -9.08
N ASP A 249 -21.50 15.82 -9.09
CA ASP A 249 -21.34 14.91 -7.94
C ASP A 249 -19.85 14.69 -7.60
N VAL A 250 -19.01 14.55 -8.62
CA VAL A 250 -17.55 14.40 -8.45
C VAL A 250 -16.96 15.66 -7.82
N ARG A 251 -17.31 16.86 -8.32
CA ARG A 251 -16.85 18.13 -7.75
C ARG A 251 -17.30 18.29 -6.30
N GLN A 252 -18.56 17.99 -6.00
CA GLN A 252 -19.08 18.03 -4.64
C GLN A 252 -18.34 17.03 -3.73
N GLY A 253 -18.07 15.82 -4.22
CA GLY A 253 -17.31 14.82 -3.47
C GLY A 253 -15.88 15.25 -3.15
N VAL A 254 -15.19 15.94 -4.06
CA VAL A 254 -13.87 16.54 -3.77
C VAL A 254 -14.00 17.59 -2.67
N LEU A 255 -14.99 18.49 -2.76
CA LEU A 255 -15.23 19.52 -1.74
C LEU A 255 -15.49 18.89 -0.35
N ASP A 256 -16.24 17.79 -0.30
CA ASP A 256 -16.56 17.10 0.96
C ASP A 256 -15.32 16.45 1.56
N VAL A 257 -14.48 15.80 0.75
CA VAL A 257 -13.20 15.24 1.20
C VAL A 257 -12.25 16.33 1.70
N MET A 258 -12.17 17.48 0.99
CA MET A 258 -11.37 18.61 1.44
C MET A 258 -11.85 19.18 2.79
N LYS A 259 -13.15 19.29 2.98
CA LYS A 259 -13.73 19.72 4.28
C LYS A 259 -13.43 18.72 5.40
N ASN A 260 -13.38 17.42 5.09
CA ASN A 260 -13.13 16.38 6.08
C ASN A 260 -11.66 16.29 6.50
N PHE A 261 -10.72 16.43 5.56
CA PHE A 261 -9.31 16.13 5.80
C PHE A 261 -8.36 17.34 5.67
N ALA A 262 -8.64 18.33 4.81
CA ALA A 262 -7.63 19.34 4.49
C ALA A 262 -7.52 20.44 5.56
N ILE A 263 -8.56 20.64 6.38
CA ILE A 263 -8.56 21.71 7.40
C ILE A 263 -7.41 21.47 8.40
N GLY A 264 -6.54 22.46 8.52
CA GLY A 264 -5.38 22.42 9.42
C GLY A 264 -4.14 21.72 8.84
N GLY A 265 -4.17 21.31 7.58
CA GLY A 265 -3.05 20.58 6.94
C GLY A 265 -3.00 19.10 7.28
N GLY A 266 -1.84 18.45 7.07
CA GLY A 266 -1.66 17.00 7.33
C GLY A 266 -2.58 16.14 6.47
N TYR A 267 -2.73 16.49 5.17
CA TYR A 267 -3.54 15.74 4.24
C TYR A 267 -2.98 15.84 2.80
N ILE A 268 -2.97 14.71 2.12
CA ILE A 268 -2.63 14.60 0.70
C ILE A 268 -3.85 14.04 -0.04
N PHE A 269 -4.49 14.89 -0.87
CA PHE A 269 -5.61 14.43 -1.69
C PHE A 269 -5.16 13.40 -2.72
N SER A 270 -5.84 12.29 -2.75
CA SER A 270 -5.75 11.34 -3.87
C SER A 270 -7.02 10.49 -3.97
N PRO A 271 -7.25 9.87 -5.13
CA PRO A 271 -8.17 8.73 -5.22
C PRO A 271 -7.79 7.66 -4.18
N SER A 272 -8.80 7.00 -3.61
CA SER A 272 -8.57 5.95 -2.59
C SER A 272 -8.08 4.62 -3.17
N HIS A 273 -7.86 4.54 -4.47
CA HIS A 273 -7.21 3.44 -5.20
C HIS A 273 -6.89 3.86 -6.64
N TYR A 274 -6.39 2.93 -7.45
CA TYR A 274 -6.20 3.15 -8.89
C TYR A 274 -7.49 3.61 -9.57
N ILE A 275 -7.34 4.51 -10.55
CA ILE A 275 -8.42 4.91 -11.46
C ILE A 275 -8.49 3.86 -12.56
N LEU A 276 -9.58 3.12 -12.60
CA LEU A 276 -9.79 2.03 -13.55
C LEU A 276 -10.40 2.53 -14.87
N ALA A 277 -10.42 1.66 -15.87
CA ALA A 277 -10.88 1.99 -17.23
C ALA A 277 -12.39 2.27 -17.34
N ASP A 278 -13.18 1.95 -16.32
CA ASP A 278 -14.62 2.24 -16.24
C ASP A 278 -14.91 3.69 -15.83
N VAL A 279 -13.90 4.47 -15.46
CA VAL A 279 -14.06 5.86 -15.05
C VAL A 279 -14.14 6.78 -16.28
N PRO A 280 -15.22 7.56 -16.43
CA PRO A 280 -15.35 8.54 -17.50
C PRO A 280 -14.24 9.61 -17.40
N ILE A 281 -13.59 9.91 -18.53
CA ILE A 281 -12.46 10.87 -18.56
C ILE A 281 -12.87 12.27 -18.06
N GLN A 282 -14.10 12.70 -18.30
CA GLN A 282 -14.64 13.96 -17.79
C GLN A 282 -14.68 14.01 -16.26
N ASN A 283 -14.92 12.87 -15.59
CA ASN A 283 -14.93 12.80 -14.14
C ASN A 283 -13.51 12.90 -13.57
N ILE A 284 -12.51 12.38 -14.28
CA ILE A 284 -11.10 12.54 -13.90
C ILE A 284 -10.72 14.03 -13.97
N PHE A 285 -11.06 14.71 -15.05
CA PHE A 285 -10.79 16.16 -15.16
C PHE A 285 -11.56 16.96 -14.12
N ALA A 286 -12.84 16.65 -13.88
CA ALA A 286 -13.63 17.32 -12.85
C ALA A 286 -13.02 17.17 -11.45
N MET A 287 -12.52 15.98 -11.11
CA MET A 287 -11.82 15.73 -9.86
C MET A 287 -10.54 16.57 -9.74
N LEU A 288 -9.71 16.61 -10.79
CA LEU A 288 -8.44 17.37 -10.78
C LEU A 288 -8.68 18.88 -10.74
N GLU A 289 -9.67 19.40 -11.46
CA GLU A 289 -10.05 20.82 -11.44
C GLU A 289 -10.61 21.24 -10.08
N ALA A 290 -11.52 20.42 -9.51
CA ALA A 290 -12.08 20.68 -8.19
C ALA A 290 -10.99 20.63 -7.10
N GLN A 291 -10.03 19.69 -7.20
CA GLN A 291 -8.91 19.63 -6.27
C GLN A 291 -8.06 20.92 -6.31
N ARG A 292 -7.79 21.44 -7.49
CA ARG A 292 -7.06 22.72 -7.64
C ARG A 292 -7.84 23.91 -7.10
N GLU A 293 -9.16 23.92 -7.28
CA GLU A 293 -10.03 25.01 -6.82
C GLU A 293 -10.20 25.01 -5.29
N PHE A 294 -10.39 23.84 -4.70
CA PHE A 294 -10.72 23.70 -3.27
C PHE A 294 -9.49 23.41 -2.39
N GLY A 295 -8.35 23.07 -2.97
CA GLY A 295 -7.12 22.72 -2.26
C GLY A 295 -6.17 23.88 -1.95
N THR A 296 -6.61 25.13 -2.15
CA THR A 296 -5.82 26.37 -1.90
C THR A 296 -6.16 27.01 -0.56
#